data_f4863ba313b0a430dcaea963d4f1d67a
#
_entry.id   f4863ba313b0a430dcaea963d4f1d67a
#
_cell.length_a   1.000
_cell.length_b   1.000
_cell.length_c   1.000
_cell.angle_alpha   90.00
_cell.angle_beta   90.00
_cell.angle_gamma   90.00
#
_symmetry.space_group_name_H-M   'P 1'
#
loop_
_entity.id
_entity.type
_entity.pdbx_description
1 polymer ?
#
loop_
_entity_poly.entity_id
_entity_poly.type
_entity_poly.pdbx_seq_one_letter_code
_entity_poly.pdbx_strand_id
1 'polypeptide(L)'
;NGGPVIKVNSTQRYATNGVTASFFRQMCSDENVPVQTFVARGDMGCGSTIGPVTSAKLGVPTLDVGIPQLAMHSCRELTGTLDPERLARVLKAFYNRPGALVVEPR
;
A
#
# COMPACT_ATOMS: atom_id res chain seq x y z
N ASN A 1 -8.30 -7.61 10.26
CA ASN A 1 -8.53 -8.91 9.59
C ASN A 1 -9.05 -8.78 8.15
N GLY A 2 -9.12 -7.58 7.62
CA GLY A 2 -9.62 -7.35 6.26
C GLY A 2 -8.55 -7.34 5.18
N GLY A 3 -7.35 -7.78 5.45
CA GLY A 3 -6.25 -7.80 4.48
C GLY A 3 -5.42 -6.53 4.48
N PRO A 4 -4.46 -6.42 3.54
CA PRO A 4 -3.61 -5.24 3.41
C PRO A 4 -4.42 -3.96 3.19
N VAL A 5 -3.85 -2.83 3.58
CA VAL A 5 -4.48 -1.51 3.49
C VAL A 5 -3.70 -0.64 2.50
N ILE A 6 -4.40 -0.14 1.49
CA ILE A 6 -3.86 0.90 0.60
C ILE A 6 -4.05 2.25 1.29
N LYS A 7 -2.96 3.00 1.43
CA LYS A 7 -2.98 4.29 2.09
C LYS A 7 -3.11 5.41 1.08
N VAL A 8 -4.13 6.23 1.22
CA VAL A 8 -4.43 7.33 0.30
C VAL A 8 -4.56 8.65 1.07
N ASN A 9 -4.02 9.72 0.51
CA ASN A 9 -4.14 11.05 1.10
C ASN A 9 -4.18 12.10 -0.02
N SER A 10 -5.13 13.03 0.06
CA SER A 10 -5.33 14.07 -0.96
C SER A 10 -4.18 15.08 -1.03
N THR A 11 -3.39 15.22 0.04
CA THR A 11 -2.19 16.06 0.05
C THR A 11 -0.94 15.29 -0.37
N GLN A 12 -1.10 14.05 -0.79
CA GLN A 12 -0.03 13.15 -1.22
C GLN A 12 1.08 12.93 -0.19
N ARG A 13 0.70 12.87 1.08
CA ARG A 13 1.61 12.43 2.13
C ARG A 13 1.93 10.94 2.04
N TYR A 14 1.15 10.20 1.24
CA TYR A 14 1.48 8.87 0.75
C TYR A 14 1.73 8.95 -0.76
N ALA A 15 2.56 8.07 -1.28
CA ALA A 15 2.90 8.05 -2.70
C ALA A 15 1.82 7.41 -3.57
N THR A 16 0.79 6.84 -2.97
CA THR A 16 -0.29 6.14 -3.68
C THR A 16 -1.04 7.07 -4.62
N ASN A 17 -1.29 6.62 -5.85
CA ASN A 17 -2.17 7.28 -6.80
C ASN A 17 -3.16 6.26 -7.38
N GLY A 18 -4.05 6.71 -8.27
CA GLY A 18 -5.10 5.86 -8.81
C GLY A 18 -4.57 4.66 -9.62
N VAL A 19 -3.48 4.85 -10.34
CA VAL A 19 -2.87 3.78 -11.15
C VAL A 19 -2.23 2.72 -10.27
N THR A 20 -1.40 3.13 -9.31
CA THR A 20 -0.73 2.19 -8.42
C THR A 20 -1.72 1.47 -7.52
N ALA A 21 -2.76 2.16 -7.05
CA ALA A 21 -3.81 1.55 -6.24
C ALA A 21 -4.58 0.48 -7.03
N SER A 22 -4.95 0.78 -8.28
CA SER A 22 -5.65 -0.18 -9.13
C SER A 22 -4.82 -1.41 -9.44
N PHE A 23 -3.55 -1.22 -9.69
CA PHE A 23 -2.61 -2.32 -9.91
C PHE A 23 -2.52 -3.24 -8.69
N PHE A 24 -2.39 -2.66 -7.51
CA PHE A 24 -2.31 -3.44 -6.28
C PHE A 24 -3.62 -4.19 -6.00
N ARG A 25 -4.77 -3.54 -6.22
CA ARG A 25 -6.07 -4.21 -6.07
C ARG A 25 -6.21 -5.39 -7.02
N GLN A 26 -5.71 -5.26 -8.25
CA GLN A 26 -5.76 -6.36 -9.21
C GLN A 26 -4.89 -7.52 -8.75
N MET A 27 -3.70 -7.25 -8.22
CA MET A 27 -2.84 -8.31 -7.68
C MET A 27 -3.49 -9.01 -6.49
N CYS A 28 -4.12 -8.25 -5.58
CA CYS A 28 -4.85 -8.84 -4.47
C CYS A 28 -5.99 -9.73 -4.96
N SER A 29 -6.73 -9.30 -5.97
CA SER A 29 -7.80 -10.09 -6.56
C SER A 29 -7.28 -11.38 -7.17
N ASP A 30 -6.17 -11.32 -7.91
CA ASP A 30 -5.56 -12.49 -8.54
C ASP A 30 -5.08 -13.51 -7.49
N GLU A 31 -4.62 -13.05 -6.34
CA GLU A 31 -4.17 -13.91 -5.25
C GLU A 31 -5.28 -14.26 -4.25
N ASN A 32 -6.51 -13.83 -4.52
CA ASN A 32 -7.65 -14.07 -3.64
C ASN A 32 -7.46 -13.48 -2.24
N VAL A 33 -6.84 -12.31 -2.17
CA VAL A 33 -6.56 -11.60 -0.92
C VAL A 33 -7.50 -10.40 -0.82
N PRO A 34 -8.24 -10.24 0.29
CA PRO A 34 -9.03 -9.04 0.49
C PRO A 34 -8.13 -7.82 0.70
N VAL A 35 -8.59 -6.65 0.30
CA VAL A 35 -7.84 -5.40 0.42
C VAL A 35 -8.73 -4.30 0.97
N GLN A 36 -8.15 -3.42 1.78
CA GLN A 36 -8.83 -2.27 2.36
C GLN A 36 -8.20 -0.97 1.88
N THR A 37 -8.92 0.13 2.03
CA THR A 37 -8.41 1.45 1.71
C THR A 37 -8.51 2.33 2.95
N PHE A 38 -7.41 2.99 3.30
CA PHE A 38 -7.36 4.01 4.34
C PHE A 38 -7.15 5.36 3.69
N VAL A 39 -8.09 6.27 3.93
CA VAL A 39 -8.03 7.64 3.41
C VAL A 39 -7.76 8.55 4.60
N ALA A 40 -6.57 9.14 4.65
CA ALA A 40 -6.25 10.12 5.67
C ALA A 40 -6.85 11.48 5.31
N ARG A 41 -7.38 12.17 6.31
CA ARG A 41 -7.88 13.54 6.12
C ARG A 41 -6.74 14.45 5.70
N GLY A 42 -7.04 15.38 4.79
CA GLY A 42 -6.03 16.31 4.29
C GLY A 42 -5.42 17.24 5.35
N ASP A 43 -6.12 17.44 6.46
CA ASP A 43 -5.68 18.28 7.58
C ASP A 43 -4.97 17.50 8.68
N MET A 44 -4.80 16.19 8.51
CA MET A 44 -4.12 15.34 9.50
C MET A 44 -2.72 14.97 9.04
N GLY A 45 -1.81 14.84 10.00
CA GLY A 45 -0.49 14.29 9.74
C GLY A 45 -0.59 12.81 9.39
N CYS A 46 0.22 12.37 8.44
CA CYS A 46 0.31 10.98 8.02
C CYS A 46 1.70 10.44 8.31
N GLY A 47 1.79 9.12 8.54
CA GLY A 47 3.01 8.46 8.98
C GLY A 47 3.96 8.02 7.89
N SER A 48 3.75 8.36 6.62
CA SER A 48 4.66 7.95 5.55
C SER A 48 5.76 8.98 5.33
N THR A 49 7.00 8.53 5.29
CA THR A 49 8.15 9.39 5.03
C THR A 49 8.94 8.92 3.81
N ILE A 50 9.06 7.62 3.60
CA ILE A 50 9.89 7.03 2.53
C ILE A 50 9.18 7.05 1.19
N GLY A 51 7.90 6.69 1.15
CA GLY A 51 7.14 6.58 -0.09
C GLY A 51 7.13 7.86 -0.92
N PRO A 52 6.65 9.00 -0.36
CA PRO A 52 6.63 10.27 -1.10
C PRO A 52 8.01 10.74 -1.53
N VAL A 53 9.04 10.56 -0.69
CA VAL A 53 10.42 10.93 -1.03
C VAL A 53 10.93 10.08 -2.19
N THR A 54 10.71 8.77 -2.15
CA THR A 54 11.11 7.86 -3.22
C THR A 54 10.42 8.23 -4.54
N SER A 55 9.12 8.45 -4.50
CA SER A 55 8.35 8.84 -5.68
C SER A 55 8.85 10.15 -6.27
N ALA A 56 9.09 11.15 -5.43
CA ALA A 56 9.53 12.48 -5.89
C ALA A 56 10.95 12.45 -6.46
N LYS A 57 11.87 11.72 -5.83
CA LYS A 57 13.28 11.71 -6.23
C LYS A 57 13.57 10.78 -7.39
N LEU A 58 12.93 9.62 -7.44
CA LEU A 58 13.23 8.60 -8.45
C LEU A 58 12.25 8.60 -9.60
N GLY A 59 11.10 9.26 -9.45
CA GLY A 59 10.06 9.28 -10.48
C GLY A 59 9.47 7.91 -10.77
N VAL A 60 9.53 6.97 -9.82
CA VAL A 60 9.00 5.62 -9.98
C VAL A 60 7.55 5.58 -9.51
N PRO A 61 6.66 4.87 -10.22
CA PRO A 61 5.32 4.61 -9.70
C PRO A 61 5.42 3.92 -8.34
N THR A 62 4.81 4.49 -7.33
CA THR A 62 4.98 4.09 -5.93
C THR A 62 3.62 3.96 -5.25
N LEU A 63 3.53 3.05 -4.30
CA LEU A 63 2.33 2.76 -3.55
C LEU A 63 2.68 2.60 -2.08
N ASP A 64 1.88 3.19 -1.21
CA ASP A 64 1.98 2.98 0.23
C ASP A 64 0.93 1.98 0.69
N VAL A 65 1.37 0.88 1.25
CA VAL A 65 0.51 -0.16 1.80
C VAL A 65 0.99 -0.56 3.18
N GLY A 66 0.10 -1.17 3.94
CA GLY A 66 0.43 -1.68 5.25
C GLY A 66 -0.55 -2.74 5.71
N ILE A 67 -0.36 -3.21 6.93
CA ILE A 67 -1.26 -4.12 7.61
C ILE A 67 -1.99 -3.32 8.68
N PRO A 68 -3.32 -3.48 8.81
CA PRO A 68 -4.04 -2.80 9.88
C PRO A 68 -3.58 -3.33 11.24
N GLN A 69 -3.32 -2.44 12.18
CA GLN A 69 -2.91 -2.84 13.51
C GLN A 69 -3.36 -1.82 14.55
N LEU A 70 -3.52 -2.28 15.77
CA LEU A 70 -3.83 -1.45 16.92
C LEU A 70 -2.55 -1.13 17.69
N ALA A 71 -2.53 0.04 18.31
CA ALA A 71 -1.43 0.48 19.17
C ALA A 71 -0.07 0.49 18.43
N MET A 72 -0.07 0.95 17.19
CA MET A 72 1.14 1.07 16.38
C MET A 72 2.21 1.90 17.10
N HIS A 73 3.45 1.43 17.05
CA HIS A 73 4.61 2.03 17.69
C HIS A 73 4.62 1.91 19.22
N SER A 74 3.69 1.16 19.79
CA SER A 74 3.72 0.84 21.22
C SER A 74 4.57 -0.41 21.47
N CYS A 75 4.79 -0.71 22.74
CA CYS A 75 5.49 -1.94 23.11
C CYS A 75 4.63 -3.20 22.93
N ARG A 76 3.34 -3.03 22.63
CA ARG A 76 2.43 -4.17 22.47
C ARG A 76 1.44 -3.84 21.34
N GLU A 77 1.83 -4.16 20.13
CA GLU A 77 1.00 -3.95 18.94
C GLU A 77 0.14 -5.19 18.67
N LEU A 78 -1.02 -4.98 18.06
CA LEU A 78 -1.96 -6.06 17.75
C LEU A 78 -2.37 -5.96 16.29
N THR A 79 -2.30 -7.06 15.56
CA THR A 79 -2.80 -7.16 14.19
C THR A 79 -3.58 -8.46 13.99
N GLY A 80 -4.33 -8.53 12.88
CA GLY A 80 -5.05 -9.75 12.52
C GLY A 80 -4.10 -10.89 12.18
N THR A 81 -4.44 -12.11 12.60
CA THR A 81 -3.57 -13.29 12.44
C THR A 81 -3.23 -13.60 10.99
N LEU A 82 -4.17 -13.34 10.07
CA LEU A 82 -4.02 -13.68 8.65
C LEU A 82 -3.39 -12.56 7.83
N ASP A 83 -3.34 -11.33 8.35
CA ASP A 83 -2.95 -10.17 7.55
C ASP A 83 -1.48 -10.18 7.15
N PRO A 84 -0.51 -10.55 8.00
CA PRO A 84 0.88 -10.65 7.55
C PRO A 84 1.08 -11.65 6.42
N GLU A 85 0.44 -12.81 6.48
CA GLU A 85 0.53 -13.81 5.42
C GLU A 85 -0.12 -13.32 4.11
N ARG A 86 -1.26 -12.63 4.23
CA ARG A 86 -1.93 -12.04 3.08
C ARG A 86 -1.06 -11.02 2.36
N LEU A 87 -0.42 -10.12 3.10
CA LEU A 87 0.49 -9.14 2.51
C LEU A 87 1.71 -9.83 1.89
N ALA A 88 2.29 -10.81 2.58
CA ALA A 88 3.43 -11.55 2.07
C ALA A 88 3.10 -12.25 0.75
N ARG A 89 1.92 -12.82 0.62
CA ARG A 89 1.46 -13.50 -0.59
C ARG A 89 1.36 -12.54 -1.78
N VAL A 90 0.82 -11.35 -1.57
CA VAL A 90 0.70 -10.33 -2.62
C VAL A 90 2.08 -9.80 -3.00
N LEU A 91 2.96 -9.55 -2.04
CA LEU A 91 4.33 -9.10 -2.31
C LEU A 91 5.12 -10.13 -3.09
N LYS A 92 4.96 -11.43 -2.75
CA LYS A 92 5.59 -12.50 -3.51
C LYS A 92 5.10 -12.52 -4.96
N ALA A 93 3.81 -12.35 -5.18
CA ALA A 93 3.26 -12.28 -6.52
C ALA A 93 3.82 -11.08 -7.30
N PHE A 94 3.98 -9.95 -6.64
CA PHE A 94 4.59 -8.76 -7.23
C PHE A 94 6.02 -9.00 -7.68
N TYR A 95 6.85 -9.57 -6.80
CA TYR A 95 8.26 -9.82 -7.13
C TYR A 95 8.44 -10.91 -8.20
N ASN A 96 7.50 -11.82 -8.33
CA ASN A 96 7.55 -12.88 -9.34
C ASN A 96 6.93 -12.46 -10.68
N ARG A 97 6.46 -11.23 -10.81
CA ARG A 97 5.89 -10.75 -12.06
C ARG A 97 6.92 -10.72 -13.18
N PRO A 98 6.55 -11.16 -14.40
CA PRO A 98 7.50 -11.22 -15.52
C PRO A 98 7.81 -9.88 -16.16
N GLY A 99 7.25 -8.78 -15.69
CA GLY A 99 7.50 -7.45 -16.26
C GLY A 99 7.20 -6.35 -15.29
N ALA A 100 7.71 -5.16 -15.55
CA ALA A 100 7.45 -3.98 -14.77
C ALA A 100 6.08 -3.37 -15.11
N LEU A 101 5.51 -2.65 -14.15
CA LEU A 101 4.34 -1.82 -14.43
C LEU A 101 4.76 -0.68 -15.37
N VAL A 102 4.12 -0.61 -16.51
CA VAL A 102 4.32 0.48 -17.46
C VAL A 102 3.14 1.44 -17.34
N VAL A 103 3.45 2.68 -16.97
CA VAL A 103 2.45 3.75 -16.94
C VAL A 103 2.67 4.57 -18.20
N GLU A 104 1.73 4.51 -19.14
CA GLU A 104 1.84 5.27 -20.37
C GLU A 104 1.55 6.75 -20.08
N PRO A 105 2.38 7.67 -20.59
CA PRO A 105 2.09 9.09 -20.48
C PRO A 105 0.84 9.41 -21.31
N ARG A 106 -0.01 10.22 -20.74
CA ARG A 106 -1.19 10.72 -21.43
C ARG A 106 -0.90 12.02 -22.15
#